data_327ba3f78b81ed879bda073d69ad819e
#
_entry.id   327ba3f78b81ed879bda073d69ad819e
#
_cell.length_a   1.000
_cell.length_b   1.000
_cell.length_c   1.000
_cell.angle_alpha   90.00
_cell.angle_beta   90.00
_cell.angle_gamma   90.00
#
_symmetry.space_group_name_H-M   'P 1'
#
loop_
_entity.id
_entity.type
_entity.pdbx_description
1 polymer ?
#
loop_
_entity_poly.entity_id
_entity_poly.type
_entity_poly.pdbx_seq_one_letter_code
_entity_poly.pdbx_strand_id
1 'polypeptide(L)'
;PHPWLGHPRPVDPDLPEAWKLGLAMEDEDEAIASTSRALRPLAAEYIAWLESGQPAAGQEKLGGVPAQVTTEGAKMLQWLKEKTGALLDAGKSVVVLGGDHSTPLGYLHALAERHKEFAILQFDAHCDLRPAYEGFQYSHASIMYNALELPQVKKLVQVGIRDYCQQEAELIEHSNGRVALFGQRFLSDEKFAKKSWKKVC
;
A
#
# COMPACT_ATOMS: atom_id res chain seq x y z
N PRO A 1 -0.70 22.50 -20.35
CA PRO A 1 -1.69 21.80 -21.19
C PRO A 1 -1.91 20.41 -20.60
N HIS A 2 -3.13 20.16 -20.09
CA HIS A 2 -3.50 18.92 -19.43
C HIS A 2 -3.38 17.76 -20.43
N PRO A 3 -2.71 16.63 -20.12
CA PRO A 3 -2.44 15.53 -21.07
C PRO A 3 -3.69 14.82 -21.62
N TRP A 4 -4.86 15.15 -21.12
CA TRP A 4 -6.15 14.59 -21.54
C TRP A 4 -6.91 15.43 -22.59
N LEU A 5 -6.33 16.54 -23.05
CA LEU A 5 -6.92 17.35 -24.12
C LEU A 5 -6.77 16.62 -25.47
N GLY A 6 -7.77 15.85 -25.87
CA GLY A 6 -7.82 15.11 -27.13
C GLY A 6 -8.32 13.66 -27.04
N HIS A 7 -8.46 13.10 -25.84
CA HIS A 7 -9.07 11.79 -25.66
C HIS A 7 -10.58 11.89 -25.37
N PRO A 8 -11.39 10.90 -25.82
CA PRO A 8 -12.79 10.84 -25.41
C PRO A 8 -12.84 10.83 -23.88
N ARG A 9 -13.63 11.72 -23.30
CA ARG A 9 -13.81 11.79 -21.85
C ARG A 9 -14.45 10.51 -21.37
N PRO A 10 -13.92 9.86 -20.32
CA PRO A 10 -14.61 8.71 -19.74
C PRO A 10 -16.01 9.14 -19.29
N VAL A 11 -17.02 8.43 -19.74
CA VAL A 11 -18.42 8.66 -19.37
C VAL A 11 -18.79 7.60 -18.35
N ASP A 12 -19.04 8.01 -17.11
CA ASP A 12 -19.73 7.19 -16.15
C ASP A 12 -21.24 7.27 -16.44
N PRO A 13 -21.94 6.15 -16.69
CA PRO A 13 -23.36 6.16 -16.98
C PRO A 13 -24.21 6.78 -15.85
N ASP A 14 -23.77 6.59 -14.61
CA ASP A 14 -24.47 7.06 -13.41
C ASP A 14 -24.08 8.49 -13.05
N LEU A 15 -22.89 8.94 -13.48
CA LEU A 15 -22.36 10.27 -13.20
C LEU A 15 -21.58 10.83 -14.40
N PRO A 16 -22.26 11.19 -15.51
CA PRO A 16 -21.64 11.48 -16.81
C PRO A 16 -20.70 12.68 -16.84
N GLU A 17 -20.71 13.52 -15.83
CA GLU A 17 -19.85 14.70 -15.73
C GLU A 17 -19.09 14.78 -14.40
N ALA A 18 -18.63 13.60 -13.90
CA ALA A 18 -17.92 13.48 -12.60
C ALA A 18 -16.76 14.47 -12.44
N TRP A 19 -16.04 14.81 -13.54
CA TRP A 19 -14.95 15.79 -13.50
C TRP A 19 -15.39 17.21 -13.12
N LYS A 20 -16.67 17.55 -13.27
CA LYS A 20 -17.22 18.85 -12.83
C LYS A 20 -17.37 18.96 -11.32
N LEU A 21 -17.26 17.84 -10.60
CA LEU A 21 -17.30 17.82 -9.13
C LEU A 21 -16.00 18.35 -8.48
N GLY A 22 -15.03 18.78 -9.27
CA GLY A 22 -13.82 19.40 -8.74
C GLY A 22 -12.73 18.38 -8.40
N LEU A 23 -12.45 17.45 -9.33
CA LEU A 23 -11.29 16.58 -9.23
C LEU A 23 -10.01 17.40 -9.49
N ALA A 24 -9.05 17.29 -8.58
CA ALA A 24 -7.72 17.88 -8.72
C ALA A 24 -6.68 16.81 -8.40
N MET A 25 -5.51 16.92 -9.04
CA MET A 25 -4.35 16.08 -8.77
C MET A 25 -3.18 16.99 -8.42
N GLU A 26 -2.52 16.70 -7.31
CA GLU A 26 -1.26 17.33 -6.94
C GLU A 26 -0.14 16.83 -7.86
N ASP A 27 0.80 17.71 -8.16
CA ASP A 27 2.00 17.35 -8.91
C ASP A 27 2.92 16.45 -8.06
N GLU A 28 3.78 15.68 -8.74
CA GLU A 28 4.82 14.87 -8.10
C GLU A 28 5.80 15.79 -7.35
N ASP A 29 6.13 15.46 -6.11
CA ASP A 29 7.14 16.17 -5.34
C ASP A 29 8.55 15.81 -5.84
N GLU A 30 9.27 16.79 -6.37
CA GLU A 30 10.59 16.56 -6.98
C GLU A 30 11.63 16.08 -5.98
N ALA A 31 11.54 16.44 -4.68
CA ALA A 31 12.47 15.97 -3.67
C ALA A 31 12.26 14.45 -3.41
N ILE A 32 11.00 14.02 -3.33
CA ILE A 32 10.64 12.59 -3.20
C ILE A 32 11.08 11.84 -4.46
N ALA A 33 10.77 12.36 -5.63
CA ALA A 33 11.10 11.74 -6.91
C ALA A 33 12.62 11.61 -7.11
N SER A 34 13.39 12.64 -6.79
CA SER A 34 14.86 12.60 -6.91
C SER A 34 15.49 11.62 -5.92
N THR A 35 14.99 11.55 -4.67
CA THR A 35 15.42 10.57 -3.68
C THR A 35 15.14 9.14 -4.16
N SER A 36 13.95 8.89 -4.69
CA SER A 36 13.59 7.59 -5.26
C SER A 36 14.53 7.19 -6.42
N ARG A 37 14.80 8.12 -7.34
CA ARG A 37 15.76 7.89 -8.45
C ARG A 37 17.16 7.56 -7.96
N ALA A 38 17.61 8.19 -6.89
CA ALA A 38 18.94 7.94 -6.31
C ALA A 38 19.02 6.58 -5.57
N LEU A 39 17.97 6.17 -4.87
CA LEU A 39 17.97 4.94 -4.09
C LEU A 39 17.68 3.68 -4.92
N ARG A 40 16.91 3.80 -6.00
CA ARG A 40 16.52 2.65 -6.83
C ARG A 40 17.69 1.79 -7.31
N PRO A 41 18.80 2.33 -7.88
CA PRO A 41 19.92 1.52 -8.30
C PRO A 41 20.63 0.83 -7.13
N LEU A 42 20.71 1.47 -5.96
CA LEU A 42 21.30 0.87 -4.75
C LEU A 42 20.46 -0.29 -4.24
N ALA A 43 19.13 -0.11 -4.19
CA ALA A 43 18.22 -1.18 -3.80
C ALA A 43 18.27 -2.36 -4.78
N ALA A 44 18.32 -2.10 -6.09
CA ALA A 44 18.44 -3.15 -7.10
C ALA A 44 19.76 -3.93 -6.98
N GLU A 45 20.89 -3.25 -6.73
CA GLU A 45 22.18 -3.91 -6.50
C GLU A 45 22.15 -4.75 -5.21
N TYR A 46 21.52 -4.26 -4.15
CA TYR A 46 21.35 -4.99 -2.91
C TYR A 46 20.49 -6.26 -3.10
N ILE A 47 19.37 -6.17 -3.79
CA ILE A 47 18.51 -7.32 -4.07
C ILE A 47 19.27 -8.37 -4.88
N ALA A 48 19.96 -7.97 -5.94
CA ALA A 48 20.78 -8.90 -6.73
C ALA A 48 21.89 -9.57 -5.89
N TRP A 49 22.48 -8.85 -4.94
CA TRP A 49 23.45 -9.42 -4.00
C TRP A 49 22.79 -10.44 -3.05
N LEU A 50 21.59 -10.16 -2.53
CA LEU A 50 20.82 -11.11 -1.71
C LEU A 50 20.55 -12.41 -2.50
N GLU A 51 20.05 -12.29 -3.72
CA GLU A 51 19.72 -13.41 -4.61
C GLU A 51 20.95 -14.25 -4.99
N SER A 52 22.14 -13.63 -5.04
CA SER A 52 23.39 -14.33 -5.27
C SER A 52 23.95 -15.11 -4.09
N GLY A 53 23.26 -15.14 -2.94
CA GLY A 53 23.66 -15.82 -1.72
C GLY A 53 24.55 -15.01 -0.79
N GLN A 54 24.52 -13.69 -0.89
CA GLN A 54 25.20 -12.73 0.02
C GLN A 54 26.71 -12.96 0.14
N PRO A 55 27.48 -12.98 -0.94
CA PRO A 55 28.93 -13.16 -0.83
C PRO A 55 29.56 -12.07 0.03
N ALA A 56 30.54 -12.46 0.88
CA ALA A 56 31.18 -11.58 1.86
C ALA A 56 31.72 -10.27 1.26
N ALA A 57 32.20 -10.31 0.03
CA ALA A 57 32.71 -9.14 -0.70
C ALA A 57 31.66 -8.00 -0.89
N GLY A 58 30.36 -8.30 -0.85
CA GLY A 58 29.30 -7.31 -0.96
C GLY A 58 28.84 -6.70 0.38
N GLN A 59 29.15 -7.34 1.49
CA GLN A 59 28.60 -7.00 2.80
C GLN A 59 28.93 -5.56 3.24
N GLU A 60 30.16 -5.13 3.07
CA GLU A 60 30.61 -3.79 3.47
C GLU A 60 29.89 -2.69 2.68
N LYS A 61 29.69 -2.90 1.38
CA LYS A 61 29.04 -1.94 0.48
C LYS A 61 27.53 -1.93 0.60
N LEU A 62 26.91 -3.11 0.70
CA LEU A 62 25.48 -3.30 0.47
C LEU A 62 24.69 -3.54 1.77
N GLY A 63 25.34 -4.02 2.83
CA GLY A 63 24.66 -4.35 4.08
C GLY A 63 23.91 -3.19 4.75
N GLY A 64 24.27 -1.94 4.46
CA GLY A 64 23.61 -0.73 4.99
C GLY A 64 22.43 -0.23 4.14
N VAL A 65 22.22 -0.76 2.94
CA VAL A 65 21.21 -0.27 1.99
C VAL A 65 19.79 -0.35 2.55
N PRO A 66 19.34 -1.44 3.20
CA PRO A 66 17.99 -1.50 3.75
C PRO A 66 17.70 -0.41 4.80
N ALA A 67 18.67 -0.12 5.66
CA ALA A 67 18.53 0.94 6.66
C ALA A 67 18.44 2.33 6.02
N GLN A 68 19.23 2.57 4.98
CA GLN A 68 19.17 3.82 4.21
C GLN A 68 17.80 3.99 3.53
N VAL A 69 17.33 2.97 2.83
CA VAL A 69 16.01 2.98 2.15
C VAL A 69 14.88 3.16 3.17
N THR A 70 14.95 2.49 4.32
CA THR A 70 13.97 2.63 5.40
C THR A 70 13.94 4.07 5.93
N THR A 71 15.11 4.69 6.12
CA THR A 71 15.20 6.08 6.60
C THR A 71 14.56 7.07 5.63
N GLU A 72 14.86 6.94 4.35
CA GLU A 72 14.26 7.82 3.33
C GLU A 72 12.78 7.50 3.08
N GLY A 73 12.40 6.24 3.17
CA GLY A 73 11.00 5.80 3.15
C GLY A 73 10.18 6.44 4.28
N ALA A 74 10.73 6.50 5.50
CA ALA A 74 10.08 7.17 6.62
C ALA A 74 9.82 8.67 6.36
N LYS A 75 10.76 9.37 5.68
CA LYS A 75 10.56 10.78 5.29
C LYS A 75 9.45 10.92 4.27
N MET A 76 9.38 10.04 3.28
CA MET A 76 8.27 10.01 2.30
C MET A 76 6.92 9.77 2.99
N LEU A 77 6.84 8.82 3.92
CA LEU A 77 5.62 8.55 4.69
C LEU A 77 5.19 9.77 5.50
N GLN A 78 6.12 10.45 6.16
CA GLN A 78 5.83 11.66 6.92
C GLN A 78 5.34 12.78 6.01
N TRP A 79 5.99 13.02 4.87
CA TRP A 79 5.55 13.99 3.87
C TRP A 79 4.13 13.70 3.38
N LEU A 80 3.83 12.44 3.02
CA LEU A 80 2.50 12.04 2.55
C LEU A 80 1.45 12.19 3.65
N LYS A 81 1.78 11.84 4.88
CA LYS A 81 0.92 12.05 6.06
C LYS A 81 0.54 13.53 6.21
N GLU A 82 1.52 14.44 6.13
CA GLU A 82 1.29 15.88 6.25
C GLU A 82 0.43 16.41 5.10
N LYS A 83 0.74 16.04 3.86
CA LYS A 83 -0.02 16.43 2.67
C LYS A 83 -1.46 15.95 2.72
N THR A 84 -1.68 14.68 2.94
CA THR A 84 -3.02 14.10 3.00
C THR A 84 -3.79 14.60 4.22
N GLY A 85 -3.11 14.79 5.34
CA GLY A 85 -3.69 15.38 6.54
C GLY A 85 -4.23 16.78 6.31
N ALA A 86 -3.45 17.65 5.67
CA ALA A 86 -3.88 19.02 5.35
C ALA A 86 -5.11 19.03 4.42
N LEU A 87 -5.17 18.12 3.45
CA LEU A 87 -6.32 17.98 2.56
C LEU A 87 -7.58 17.50 3.31
N LEU A 88 -7.43 16.53 4.22
CA LEU A 88 -8.53 16.07 5.07
C LEU A 88 -9.05 17.20 5.97
N ASP A 89 -8.16 17.99 6.58
CA ASP A 89 -8.52 19.12 7.43
C ASP A 89 -9.24 20.23 6.65
N ALA A 90 -8.93 20.34 5.35
CA ALA A 90 -9.66 21.21 4.41
C ALA A 90 -10.98 20.63 3.90
N GLY A 91 -11.43 19.48 4.46
CA GLY A 91 -12.68 18.81 4.08
C GLY A 91 -12.65 18.15 2.70
N LYS A 92 -11.47 17.80 2.19
CA LYS A 92 -11.32 17.14 0.89
C LYS A 92 -11.40 15.62 1.04
N SER A 93 -11.96 14.96 0.04
CA SER A 93 -11.80 13.52 -0.13
C SER A 93 -10.46 13.25 -0.80
N VAL A 94 -9.65 12.39 -0.22
CA VAL A 94 -8.29 12.12 -0.68
C VAL A 94 -8.22 10.74 -1.33
N VAL A 95 -7.61 10.69 -2.52
CA VAL A 95 -7.23 9.46 -3.21
C VAL A 95 -5.71 9.49 -3.39
N VAL A 96 -5.03 8.45 -2.92
CA VAL A 96 -3.59 8.29 -3.13
C VAL A 96 -3.40 7.46 -4.39
N LEU A 97 -2.77 8.05 -5.40
CA LEU A 97 -2.37 7.36 -6.62
C LEU A 97 -0.86 7.07 -6.51
N GLY A 98 -0.52 5.81 -6.40
CA GLY A 98 0.87 5.39 -6.25
C GLY A 98 1.25 4.32 -7.26
N GLY A 99 2.56 4.05 -7.39
CA GLY A 99 3.08 2.90 -8.13
C GLY A 99 3.37 1.73 -7.20
N ASP A 100 4.02 1.99 -6.07
CA ASP A 100 4.34 0.99 -5.05
C ASP A 100 3.25 0.92 -3.99
N HIS A 101 2.89 -0.30 -3.56
CA HIS A 101 1.82 -0.51 -2.58
C HIS A 101 2.17 -0.03 -1.16
N SER A 102 3.41 0.35 -0.87
CA SER A 102 3.78 0.96 0.40
C SER A 102 3.29 2.42 0.53
N THR A 103 3.00 3.08 -0.59
CA THR A 103 2.64 4.50 -0.65
C THR A 103 1.46 4.89 0.26
N PRO A 104 0.32 4.14 0.33
CA PRO A 104 -0.81 4.54 1.17
C PRO A 104 -0.54 4.62 2.67
N LEU A 105 0.58 4.07 3.18
CA LEU A 105 0.84 4.02 4.61
C LEU A 105 0.87 5.41 5.26
N GLY A 106 1.45 6.43 4.59
CA GLY A 106 1.42 7.80 5.08
C GLY A 106 0.00 8.36 5.24
N TYR A 107 -0.89 8.04 4.30
CA TYR A 107 -2.30 8.41 4.38
C TYR A 107 -3.02 7.69 5.54
N LEU A 108 -2.73 6.39 5.76
CA LEU A 108 -3.28 5.66 6.91
C LEU A 108 -2.87 6.28 8.24
N HIS A 109 -1.63 6.77 8.36
CA HIS A 109 -1.18 7.55 9.52
C HIS A 109 -1.96 8.86 9.69
N ALA A 110 -2.25 9.58 8.60
CA ALA A 110 -3.07 10.80 8.65
C ALA A 110 -4.51 10.52 9.12
N LEU A 111 -5.10 9.40 8.69
CA LEU A 111 -6.41 8.93 9.15
C LEU A 111 -6.37 8.56 10.63
N ALA A 112 -5.31 7.88 11.08
CA ALA A 112 -5.17 7.45 12.47
C ALA A 112 -5.10 8.63 13.47
N GLU A 113 -4.63 9.80 13.03
CA GLU A 113 -4.65 11.02 13.85
C GLU A 113 -6.05 11.65 13.98
N ARG A 114 -6.95 11.36 13.03
CA ARG A 114 -8.26 12.01 12.92
C ARG A 114 -9.42 11.12 13.33
N HIS A 115 -9.19 9.81 13.35
CA HIS A 115 -10.23 8.83 13.66
C HIS A 115 -9.81 7.97 14.86
N LYS A 116 -10.73 7.76 15.80
CA LYS A 116 -10.50 6.86 16.94
C LYS A 116 -10.33 5.42 16.50
N GLU A 117 -11.03 5.03 15.44
CA GLU A 117 -10.98 3.70 14.85
C GLU A 117 -11.44 3.73 13.39
N PHE A 118 -10.90 2.85 12.57
CA PHE A 118 -11.33 2.61 11.19
C PHE A 118 -10.97 1.18 10.75
N ALA A 119 -11.55 0.78 9.63
CA ALA A 119 -11.25 -0.49 8.97
C ALA A 119 -10.58 -0.24 7.61
N ILE A 120 -9.77 -1.21 7.18
CA ILE A 120 -9.18 -1.25 5.85
C ILE A 120 -9.85 -2.37 5.05
N LEU A 121 -10.30 -2.06 3.85
CA LEU A 121 -10.74 -3.02 2.85
C LEU A 121 -9.72 -3.06 1.72
N GLN A 122 -9.01 -4.19 1.60
CA GLN A 122 -7.97 -4.41 0.60
C GLN A 122 -8.48 -5.40 -0.46
N PHE A 123 -8.42 -4.99 -1.74
CA PHE A 123 -8.60 -5.88 -2.88
C PHE A 123 -7.24 -6.15 -3.50
N ASP A 124 -6.69 -7.34 -3.31
CA ASP A 124 -5.33 -7.67 -3.68
C ASP A 124 -5.13 -9.16 -3.96
N ALA A 125 -4.01 -9.47 -4.60
CA ALA A 125 -3.49 -10.83 -4.74
C ALA A 125 -2.73 -11.30 -3.50
N HIS A 126 -2.11 -10.36 -2.75
CA HIS A 126 -1.15 -10.60 -1.68
C HIS A 126 -1.67 -10.07 -0.33
N CYS A 127 -1.23 -10.68 0.76
CA CYS A 127 -1.61 -10.21 2.10
C CYS A 127 -0.84 -8.97 2.54
N ASP A 128 0.41 -8.81 2.09
CA ASP A 128 1.31 -7.71 2.47
C ASP A 128 1.50 -7.55 3.98
N LEU A 129 1.54 -8.68 4.67
CA LEU A 129 1.64 -8.79 6.13
C LEU A 129 3.04 -9.17 6.60
N ARG A 130 4.06 -9.03 5.76
CA ARG A 130 5.44 -9.26 6.16
C ARG A 130 5.97 -8.09 6.98
N PRO A 131 6.67 -8.30 8.11
CA PRO A 131 7.25 -7.20 8.91
C PRO A 131 8.30 -6.40 8.12
N ALA A 132 9.01 -7.08 7.22
CA ALA A 132 9.89 -6.51 6.20
C ALA A 132 9.99 -7.49 5.04
N TYR A 133 10.32 -6.99 3.86
CA TYR A 133 10.60 -7.83 2.70
C TYR A 133 11.98 -7.48 2.15
N GLU A 134 12.84 -8.48 2.02
CA GLU A 134 14.25 -8.30 1.62
C GLU A 134 14.99 -7.27 2.47
N GLY A 135 14.65 -7.15 3.76
CA GLY A 135 15.22 -6.17 4.69
C GLY A 135 14.59 -4.78 4.62
N PHE A 136 13.69 -4.51 3.68
CA PHE A 136 13.00 -3.23 3.55
C PHE A 136 11.72 -3.20 4.39
N GLN A 137 11.70 -2.38 5.45
CA GLN A 137 10.56 -2.27 6.37
C GLN A 137 9.32 -1.69 5.68
N TYR A 138 9.49 -0.68 4.84
CA TYR A 138 8.39 -0.04 4.11
C TYR A 138 8.31 -0.56 2.66
N SER A 139 8.31 -1.89 2.51
CA SER A 139 8.11 -2.56 1.24
C SER A 139 6.62 -2.65 0.89
N HIS A 140 6.32 -2.84 -0.40
CA HIS A 140 4.98 -3.19 -0.88
C HIS A 140 4.40 -4.41 -0.15
N ALA A 141 5.21 -5.42 0.17
CA ALA A 141 4.79 -6.63 0.88
C ALA A 141 4.61 -6.43 2.40
N SER A 142 4.80 -5.22 2.92
CA SER A 142 4.79 -4.91 4.35
C SER A 142 3.77 -3.85 4.75
N ILE A 143 3.02 -3.29 3.79
CA ILE A 143 2.11 -2.18 4.09
C ILE A 143 1.04 -2.56 5.10
N MET A 144 0.41 -3.71 4.98
CA MET A 144 -0.66 -4.11 5.88
C MET A 144 -0.14 -4.52 7.26
N TYR A 145 1.08 -5.07 7.34
CA TYR A 145 1.76 -5.26 8.62
C TYR A 145 1.94 -3.93 9.35
N ASN A 146 2.57 -2.95 8.68
CA ASN A 146 2.79 -1.63 9.26
C ASN A 146 1.48 -0.89 9.57
N ALA A 147 0.43 -1.08 8.76
CA ALA A 147 -0.89 -0.52 9.03
C ALA A 147 -1.54 -1.11 10.30
N LEU A 148 -1.33 -2.40 10.56
CA LEU A 148 -1.82 -3.06 11.78
C LEU A 148 -1.09 -2.62 13.05
N GLU A 149 0.09 -2.01 12.96
CA GLU A 149 0.76 -1.36 14.10
C GLU A 149 -0.01 -0.11 14.59
N LEU A 150 -0.89 0.46 13.76
CA LEU A 150 -1.77 1.54 14.15
C LEU A 150 -2.94 0.99 14.99
N PRO A 151 -3.07 1.39 16.27
CA PRO A 151 -4.13 0.90 17.15
C PRO A 151 -5.54 1.32 16.70
N GLN A 152 -5.65 2.32 15.84
CA GLN A 152 -6.88 2.80 15.23
C GLN A 152 -7.41 1.85 14.15
N VAL A 153 -6.55 1.05 13.51
CA VAL A 153 -6.95 0.03 12.54
C VAL A 153 -7.56 -1.15 13.29
N LYS A 154 -8.87 -1.19 13.41
CA LYS A 154 -9.58 -2.25 14.17
C LYS A 154 -9.86 -3.48 13.33
N LYS A 155 -9.93 -3.33 12.02
CA LYS A 155 -10.23 -4.42 11.10
C LYS A 155 -9.49 -4.25 9.78
N LEU A 156 -8.90 -5.33 9.32
CA LEU A 156 -8.40 -5.47 7.95
C LEU A 156 -9.21 -6.57 7.27
N VAL A 157 -9.86 -6.23 6.17
CA VAL A 157 -10.59 -7.20 5.33
C VAL A 157 -9.86 -7.30 4.00
N GLN A 158 -9.36 -8.50 3.71
CA GLN A 158 -8.59 -8.79 2.50
C GLN A 158 -9.40 -9.66 1.54
N VAL A 159 -9.52 -9.25 0.29
CA VAL A 159 -10.37 -9.89 -0.73
C VAL A 159 -9.56 -10.20 -1.98
N GLY A 160 -9.66 -11.44 -2.45
CA GLY A 160 -8.99 -11.90 -3.67
C GLY A 160 -7.58 -12.46 -3.44
N ILE A 161 -7.17 -12.60 -2.20
CA ILE A 161 -5.84 -13.09 -1.82
C ILE A 161 -5.62 -14.52 -2.34
N ARG A 162 -4.45 -14.74 -2.95
CA ARG A 162 -4.07 -16.03 -3.55
C ARG A 162 -2.61 -16.41 -3.38
N ASP A 163 -1.79 -15.48 -2.87
CA ASP A 163 -0.39 -15.71 -2.59
C ASP A 163 0.01 -15.05 -1.27
N TYR A 164 0.49 -15.85 -0.33
CA TYR A 164 0.98 -15.41 0.98
C TYR A 164 1.83 -16.53 1.60
N CYS A 165 2.76 -16.18 2.47
CA CYS A 165 3.63 -17.12 3.14
C CYS A 165 3.02 -17.64 4.46
N GLN A 166 3.66 -18.67 5.03
CA GLN A 166 3.21 -19.28 6.29
C GLN A 166 3.17 -18.28 7.45
N GLN A 167 4.16 -17.39 7.55
CA GLN A 167 4.19 -16.36 8.61
C GLN A 167 2.99 -15.42 8.54
N GLU A 168 2.56 -15.07 7.33
CA GLU A 168 1.37 -14.25 7.12
C GLU A 168 0.09 -15.01 7.50
N ALA A 169 0.02 -16.30 7.17
CA ALA A 169 -1.08 -17.18 7.61
C ALA A 169 -1.19 -17.26 9.15
N GLU A 170 -0.07 -17.47 9.82
CA GLU A 170 0.02 -17.51 11.27
C GLU A 170 -0.42 -16.17 11.91
N LEU A 171 0.00 -15.03 11.33
CA LEU A 171 -0.43 -13.70 11.78
C LEU A 171 -1.95 -13.56 11.67
N ILE A 172 -2.54 -13.99 10.55
CA ILE A 172 -3.98 -13.93 10.33
C ILE A 172 -4.70 -14.78 11.37
N GLU A 173 -4.26 -16.02 11.59
CA GLU A 173 -4.85 -16.95 12.56
C GLU A 173 -4.80 -16.36 13.98
N HIS A 174 -3.66 -15.80 14.39
CA HIS A 174 -3.48 -15.22 15.73
C HIS A 174 -4.05 -13.78 15.88
N SER A 175 -4.62 -13.21 14.83
CA SER A 175 -5.17 -11.85 14.85
C SER A 175 -6.45 -11.69 15.67
N ASN A 176 -7.02 -12.78 16.22
CA ASN A 176 -8.29 -12.80 16.93
C ASN A 176 -9.43 -12.18 16.10
N GLY A 177 -9.42 -12.44 14.80
CA GLY A 177 -10.40 -11.92 13.87
C GLY A 177 -10.19 -10.45 13.46
N ARG A 178 -9.10 -9.81 13.88
CA ARG A 178 -8.75 -8.46 13.39
C ARG A 178 -8.46 -8.44 11.91
N VAL A 179 -7.89 -9.52 11.38
CA VAL A 179 -7.73 -9.75 9.95
C VAL A 179 -8.75 -10.77 9.47
N ALA A 180 -9.52 -10.42 8.43
CA ALA A 180 -10.46 -11.32 7.77
C ALA A 180 -10.05 -11.51 6.31
N LEU A 181 -9.80 -12.75 5.91
CA LEU A 181 -9.30 -13.10 4.59
C LEU A 181 -10.37 -13.82 3.76
N PHE A 182 -10.70 -13.24 2.61
CA PHE A 182 -11.55 -13.84 1.58
C PHE A 182 -10.66 -14.21 0.38
N GLY A 183 -10.09 -15.41 0.45
CA GLY A 183 -9.17 -15.92 -0.58
C GLY A 183 -9.86 -16.15 -1.92
N GLN A 184 -9.11 -16.02 -3.02
CA GLN A 184 -9.62 -16.18 -4.37
C GLN A 184 -10.30 -17.55 -4.58
N ARG A 185 -9.72 -18.61 -4.02
CA ARG A 185 -10.29 -19.96 -4.15
C ARG A 185 -11.69 -20.02 -3.53
N PHE A 186 -11.84 -19.56 -2.29
CA PHE A 186 -13.14 -19.47 -1.64
C PHE A 186 -14.14 -18.66 -2.46
N LEU A 187 -13.76 -17.49 -2.93
CA LEU A 187 -14.64 -16.62 -3.74
C LEU A 187 -15.05 -17.28 -5.06
N SER A 188 -14.14 -18.03 -5.70
CA SER A 188 -14.43 -18.77 -6.93
C SER A 188 -15.40 -19.90 -6.67
N ASP A 189 -15.21 -20.68 -5.61
CA ASP A 189 -16.11 -21.78 -5.25
C ASP A 189 -17.51 -21.25 -4.93
N GLU A 190 -17.65 -20.17 -4.18
CA GLU A 190 -18.92 -19.51 -3.89
C GLU A 190 -19.61 -18.94 -5.15
N LYS A 191 -18.85 -18.38 -6.09
CA LYS A 191 -19.36 -17.95 -7.40
C LYS A 191 -19.85 -19.12 -8.23
N PHE A 192 -19.10 -20.20 -8.31
CA PHE A 192 -19.53 -21.43 -9.00
C PHE A 192 -20.77 -22.04 -8.37
N ALA A 193 -20.91 -21.96 -7.03
CA ALA A 193 -22.11 -22.33 -6.32
C ALA A 193 -23.29 -21.35 -6.53
N LYS A 194 -23.16 -20.36 -7.41
CA LYS A 194 -24.17 -19.33 -7.73
C LYS A 194 -24.65 -18.52 -6.52
N LYS A 195 -23.82 -18.38 -5.49
CA LYS A 195 -24.13 -17.52 -4.36
C LYS A 195 -23.94 -16.05 -4.75
N SER A 196 -24.86 -15.20 -4.32
CA SER A 196 -24.71 -13.75 -4.48
C SER A 196 -23.67 -13.23 -3.50
N TRP A 197 -23.00 -12.13 -3.85
CA TRP A 197 -22.04 -11.45 -2.97
C TRP A 197 -22.59 -11.18 -1.56
N LYS A 198 -23.86 -10.78 -1.47
CA LYS A 198 -24.56 -10.57 -0.19
C LYS A 198 -24.62 -11.83 0.70
N LYS A 199 -24.47 -13.04 0.14
CA LYS A 199 -24.45 -14.31 0.89
C LYS A 199 -23.03 -14.77 1.21
N VAL A 200 -22.03 -14.19 0.58
CA VAL A 200 -20.61 -14.48 0.80
C VAL A 200 -20.05 -13.63 1.96
N CYS A 201 -20.46 -12.37 2.03
CA CYS A 201 -20.19 -11.45 3.13
C CYS A 201 -21.21 -11.62 4.24
#